data_08058b0bf0d8413c9ab1a8cf1d642434
#
_entry.id   08058b0bf0d8413c9ab1a8cf1d642434
#
_cell.length_a   1.000
_cell.length_b   1.000
_cell.length_c   1.000
_cell.angle_alpha   90.00
_cell.angle_beta   90.00
_cell.angle_gamma   90.00
#
_symmetry.space_group_name_H-M   'P 1'
#
loop_
_entity.id
_entity.type
_entity.pdbx_description
1 polymer ?
#
loop_
_entity_poly.entity_id
_entity_poly.type
_entity_poly.pdbx_seq_one_letter_code
_entity_poly.pdbx_strand_id
1 'polypeptide(L)'
;MSTDPSTHCAPSTPVSTGATPAPSPLPTITATDNAAKALFPMRPARPSRADWVRIAIFGIPYATFFLLGIVPTSIIPESWNITAVNIVLDSIFLVMVLAFFGREFFRAFSYFRTRPVLKIALLFGMWFLLTIVQATLRISIYGTNPPIAQNQQAVMNALSEGALSIVFSFFVAIGVPMIEEIFYRHILIGKLSAFAPTWLVASISAILFAYMHCYQWQDLLAYLPISIALTLIYVKSGKNIAYSWAFHALNNSIMVGLIFLLQSIGITP
;
A
#
# COMPACT_ATOMS: atom_id res chain seq x y z
N MET A 1 12.16 -8.63 -106.44
CA MET A 1 12.07 -9.98 -105.80
C MET A 1 11.81 -9.72 -104.35
N SER A 2 10.56 -9.80 -103.94
CA SER A 2 9.96 -10.87 -103.15
C SER A 2 10.62 -10.97 -101.79
N THR A 3 9.96 -10.86 -100.65
CA THR A 3 8.68 -11.32 -100.19
C THR A 3 8.45 -10.73 -98.78
N ASP A 4 7.20 -10.49 -98.43
CA ASP A 4 6.65 -10.20 -97.14
C ASP A 4 6.73 -11.41 -96.21
N PRO A 5 6.84 -11.20 -94.87
CA PRO A 5 6.04 -12.02 -93.96
C PRO A 5 5.31 -11.27 -92.88
N SER A 6 4.08 -11.62 -92.75
CA SER A 6 3.08 -11.39 -91.75
C SER A 6 3.52 -11.55 -90.30
N THR A 7 3.31 -10.53 -89.48
CA THR A 7 3.43 -10.60 -88.03
C THR A 7 2.05 -10.92 -87.39
N HIS A 8 2.00 -12.04 -86.70
CA HIS A 8 0.87 -12.42 -85.85
C HIS A 8 0.90 -11.64 -84.53
N CYS A 9 -0.13 -10.90 -84.26
CA CYS A 9 -0.38 -10.27 -82.99
C CYS A 9 -1.03 -11.26 -82.03
N ALA A 10 -0.38 -11.60 -80.91
CA ALA A 10 -0.96 -12.39 -79.82
C ALA A 10 -1.80 -11.53 -78.91
N PRO A 11 -2.91 -12.01 -78.34
CA PRO A 11 -3.79 -11.22 -77.45
C PRO A 11 -3.16 -11.07 -76.07
N SER A 12 -3.16 -9.84 -75.55
CA SER A 12 -2.74 -9.49 -74.20
C SER A 12 -3.77 -10.02 -73.15
N THR A 13 -3.29 -10.83 -72.22
CA THR A 13 -4.01 -11.27 -70.99
C THR A 13 -4.30 -10.10 -70.10
N PRO A 14 -5.50 -9.98 -69.48
CA PRO A 14 -5.78 -8.92 -68.54
C PRO A 14 -5.03 -9.16 -67.22
N VAL A 15 -4.32 -8.11 -66.74
CA VAL A 15 -3.67 -8.09 -65.41
C VAL A 15 -4.76 -8.06 -64.33
N SER A 16 -4.80 -9.12 -63.51
CA SER A 16 -5.62 -9.19 -62.30
C SER A 16 -5.14 -8.14 -61.31
N THR A 17 -5.94 -7.09 -61.12
CA THR A 17 -5.76 -6.14 -60.02
C THR A 17 -6.08 -6.85 -58.71
N GLY A 18 -5.04 -7.31 -57.97
CA GLY A 18 -5.18 -7.86 -56.66
C GLY A 18 -5.79 -6.82 -55.69
N ALA A 19 -7.03 -7.05 -55.29
CA ALA A 19 -7.64 -6.25 -54.23
C ALA A 19 -6.88 -6.46 -52.94
N THR A 20 -6.35 -5.39 -52.38
CA THR A 20 -5.74 -5.35 -51.03
C THR A 20 -6.79 -5.78 -50.03
N PRO A 21 -6.54 -6.78 -49.15
CA PRO A 21 -7.51 -7.15 -48.13
C PRO A 21 -7.77 -5.97 -47.20
N ALA A 22 -9.05 -5.71 -46.94
CA ALA A 22 -9.48 -4.69 -45.99
C ALA A 22 -8.81 -4.91 -44.62
N PRO A 23 -8.34 -3.86 -43.94
CA PRO A 23 -7.76 -4.01 -42.62
C PRO A 23 -8.79 -4.63 -41.65
N SER A 24 -8.37 -5.65 -40.91
CA SER A 24 -9.20 -6.30 -39.89
C SER A 24 -9.74 -5.25 -38.92
N PRO A 25 -11.02 -5.30 -38.51
CA PRO A 25 -11.57 -4.36 -37.57
C PRO A 25 -10.78 -4.42 -36.24
N LEU A 26 -10.35 -3.25 -35.73
CA LEU A 26 -9.72 -3.12 -34.43
C LEU A 26 -10.63 -3.76 -33.36
N PRO A 27 -10.07 -4.49 -32.39
CA PRO A 27 -10.87 -5.10 -31.33
C PRO A 27 -11.65 -4.02 -30.59
N THR A 28 -12.96 -4.17 -30.53
CA THR A 28 -13.86 -3.27 -29.80
C THR A 28 -13.56 -3.41 -28.30
N ILE A 29 -12.94 -2.41 -27.72
CA ILE A 29 -12.69 -2.37 -26.27
C ILE A 29 -14.02 -2.20 -25.56
N THR A 30 -14.46 -3.20 -24.82
CA THR A 30 -15.74 -3.18 -24.10
C THR A 30 -15.70 -2.22 -22.89
N ALA A 31 -16.85 -1.70 -22.48
CA ALA A 31 -16.95 -0.85 -21.28
C ALA A 31 -16.45 -1.56 -20.02
N THR A 32 -16.57 -2.89 -19.96
CA THR A 32 -16.04 -3.76 -18.91
C THR A 32 -14.50 -3.78 -18.88
N ASP A 33 -13.83 -3.80 -20.04
CA ASP A 33 -12.37 -3.74 -20.13
C ASP A 33 -11.83 -2.39 -19.67
N ASN A 34 -12.55 -1.31 -19.98
CA ASN A 34 -12.19 0.03 -19.52
C ASN A 34 -12.40 0.19 -18.00
N ALA A 35 -13.48 -0.37 -17.45
CA ALA A 35 -13.74 -0.36 -16.02
C ALA A 35 -12.69 -1.19 -15.25
N ALA A 36 -12.30 -2.37 -15.75
CA ALA A 36 -11.25 -3.19 -15.16
C ALA A 36 -9.87 -2.51 -15.22
N LYS A 37 -9.54 -1.86 -16.35
CA LYS A 37 -8.30 -1.06 -16.47
C LYS A 37 -8.28 0.17 -15.58
N ALA A 38 -9.44 0.79 -15.32
CA ALA A 38 -9.55 1.94 -14.41
C ALA A 38 -9.41 1.51 -12.93
N LEU A 39 -9.81 0.28 -12.59
CA LEU A 39 -9.67 -0.27 -11.24
C LEU A 39 -8.24 -0.74 -10.95
N PHE A 40 -7.58 -1.35 -11.92
CA PHE A 40 -6.25 -1.95 -11.74
C PHE A 40 -5.34 -1.50 -12.89
N PRO A 41 -4.55 -0.44 -12.70
CA PRO A 41 -3.64 0.07 -13.74
C PRO A 41 -2.66 -1.02 -14.21
N MET A 42 -2.14 -0.82 -15.43
CA MET A 42 -1.19 -1.75 -16.05
C MET A 42 -0.05 -2.16 -15.10
N ARG A 43 0.45 -3.38 -15.28
CA ARG A 43 1.56 -3.90 -14.48
C ARG A 43 2.75 -2.94 -14.56
N PRO A 44 3.38 -2.61 -13.42
CA PRO A 44 4.57 -1.77 -13.42
C PRO A 44 5.74 -2.48 -14.11
N ALA A 45 6.77 -1.72 -14.48
CA ALA A 45 8.03 -2.29 -14.93
C ALA A 45 8.63 -3.22 -13.86
N ARG A 46 9.30 -4.27 -14.32
CA ARG A 46 9.98 -5.21 -13.40
C ARG A 46 11.05 -4.48 -12.58
N PRO A 47 11.19 -4.81 -11.29
CA PRO A 47 12.23 -4.25 -10.44
C PRO A 47 13.63 -4.54 -11.01
N SER A 48 14.52 -3.55 -10.94
CA SER A 48 15.92 -3.70 -11.30
C SER A 48 16.68 -4.57 -10.28
N ARG A 49 17.92 -4.98 -10.60
CA ARG A 49 18.79 -5.67 -9.63
C ARG A 49 19.01 -4.83 -8.36
N ALA A 50 19.18 -3.52 -8.51
CA ALA A 50 19.35 -2.61 -7.38
C ALA A 50 18.08 -2.53 -6.51
N ASP A 51 16.88 -2.57 -7.13
CA ASP A 51 15.63 -2.65 -6.36
C ASP A 51 15.55 -3.94 -5.56
N TRP A 52 15.92 -5.09 -6.14
CA TRP A 52 15.91 -6.37 -5.42
C TRP A 52 16.89 -6.38 -4.24
N VAL A 53 18.07 -5.80 -4.38
CA VAL A 53 19.03 -5.68 -3.27
C VAL A 53 18.44 -4.85 -2.14
N ARG A 54 17.86 -3.67 -2.44
CA ARG A 54 17.21 -2.80 -1.43
C ARG A 54 16.03 -3.51 -0.75
N ILE A 55 15.20 -4.19 -1.54
CA ILE A 55 14.05 -4.97 -1.05
C ILE A 55 14.54 -6.09 -0.12
N ALA A 56 15.59 -6.81 -0.49
CA ALA A 56 16.13 -7.90 0.35
C ALA A 56 16.72 -7.38 1.66
N ILE A 57 17.55 -6.32 1.61
CA ILE A 57 18.21 -5.75 2.81
C ILE A 57 17.16 -5.20 3.80
N PHE A 58 16.10 -4.58 3.33
CA PHE A 58 15.03 -4.06 4.18
C PHE A 58 13.95 -5.11 4.48
N GLY A 59 13.44 -5.78 3.46
CA GLY A 59 12.25 -6.62 3.55
C GLY A 59 12.47 -7.94 4.28
N ILE A 60 13.67 -8.56 4.16
CA ILE A 60 13.96 -9.80 4.88
C ILE A 60 14.03 -9.55 6.40
N PRO A 61 14.82 -8.58 6.91
CA PRO A 61 14.80 -8.27 8.34
C PRO A 61 13.41 -7.83 8.83
N TYR A 62 12.69 -7.00 8.07
CA TYR A 62 11.34 -6.59 8.43
C TYR A 62 10.41 -7.81 8.60
N ALA A 63 10.40 -8.70 7.62
CA ALA A 63 9.60 -9.91 7.70
C ALA A 63 10.03 -10.82 8.87
N THR A 64 11.33 -10.96 9.11
CA THR A 64 11.86 -11.78 10.21
C THR A 64 11.43 -11.24 11.57
N PHE A 65 11.56 -9.93 11.80
CA PHE A 65 11.27 -9.37 13.12
C PHE A 65 9.76 -9.17 13.34
N PHE A 66 9.05 -8.64 12.36
CA PHE A 66 7.65 -8.28 12.54
C PHE A 66 6.67 -9.36 12.06
N LEU A 67 6.91 -10.05 10.91
CA LEU A 67 5.99 -11.09 10.45
C LEU A 67 6.20 -12.43 11.16
N LEU A 68 7.44 -12.78 11.49
CA LEU A 68 7.77 -14.04 12.14
C LEU A 68 7.98 -13.91 13.66
N GLY A 69 8.05 -12.68 14.18
CA GLY A 69 8.28 -12.41 15.61
C GLY A 69 9.65 -12.89 16.12
N ILE A 70 10.62 -13.09 15.21
CA ILE A 70 11.95 -13.59 15.57
C ILE A 70 12.84 -12.39 15.93
N VAL A 71 12.81 -12.01 17.21
CA VAL A 71 13.70 -10.96 17.76
C VAL A 71 14.83 -11.65 18.52
N PRO A 72 16.10 -11.31 18.25
CA PRO A 72 17.23 -11.90 18.99
C PRO A 72 17.29 -11.32 20.41
N THR A 73 16.51 -11.88 21.30
CA THR A 73 16.38 -11.41 22.69
C THR A 73 17.69 -11.44 23.47
N SER A 74 18.65 -12.30 23.05
CA SER A 74 19.97 -12.42 23.69
C SER A 74 20.85 -11.18 23.59
N ILE A 75 20.55 -10.27 22.65
CA ILE A 75 21.29 -9.02 22.48
C ILE A 75 20.58 -7.82 23.12
N ILE A 76 19.38 -8.01 23.64
CA ILE A 76 18.58 -6.96 24.28
C ILE A 76 18.99 -6.88 25.75
N PRO A 77 19.42 -5.72 26.27
CA PRO A 77 19.72 -5.58 27.69
C PRO A 77 18.48 -5.88 28.55
N GLU A 78 18.63 -6.66 29.61
CA GLU A 78 17.54 -6.99 30.53
C GLU A 78 16.88 -5.77 31.19
N SER A 79 17.62 -4.66 31.27
CA SER A 79 17.11 -3.37 31.79
C SER A 79 16.18 -2.62 30.85
N TRP A 80 16.06 -3.05 29.59
CA TRP A 80 15.21 -2.37 28.61
C TRP A 80 13.76 -2.86 28.72
N ASN A 81 12.84 -1.90 28.82
CA ASN A 81 11.44 -2.21 28.66
C ASN A 81 11.09 -2.39 27.17
N ILE A 82 9.95 -3.00 26.90
CA ILE A 82 9.50 -3.29 25.53
C ILE A 82 9.36 -2.01 24.69
N THR A 83 8.98 -0.88 25.28
CA THR A 83 8.85 0.41 24.60
C THR A 83 10.21 0.90 24.09
N ALA A 84 11.29 0.77 24.89
CA ALA A 84 12.64 1.10 24.47
C ALA A 84 13.11 0.21 23.31
N VAL A 85 12.84 -1.09 23.38
CA VAL A 85 13.16 -2.03 22.30
C VAL A 85 12.45 -1.65 21.01
N ASN A 86 11.15 -1.35 21.07
CA ASN A 86 10.39 -0.94 19.90
C ASN A 86 10.95 0.36 19.30
N ILE A 87 11.25 1.39 20.11
CA ILE A 87 11.84 2.64 19.63
C ILE A 87 13.15 2.39 18.88
N VAL A 88 14.01 1.50 19.39
CA VAL A 88 15.29 1.20 18.73
C VAL A 88 15.06 0.46 17.41
N LEU A 89 14.22 -0.56 17.40
CA LEU A 89 13.90 -1.30 16.17
C LEU A 89 13.26 -0.38 15.13
N ASP A 90 12.26 0.40 15.52
CA ASP A 90 11.59 1.35 14.64
C ASP A 90 12.56 2.41 14.10
N SER A 91 13.51 2.88 14.93
CA SER A 91 14.56 3.80 14.49
C SER A 91 15.46 3.19 13.41
N ILE A 92 15.89 1.93 13.60
CA ILE A 92 16.71 1.22 12.62
C ILE A 92 15.94 1.08 11.30
N PHE A 93 14.70 0.61 11.35
CA PHE A 93 13.90 0.45 10.15
C PHE A 93 13.54 1.76 9.48
N LEU A 94 13.28 2.82 10.24
CA LEU A 94 13.05 4.16 9.69
C LEU A 94 14.28 4.69 8.94
N VAL A 95 15.49 4.52 9.53
CA VAL A 95 16.74 4.89 8.85
C VAL A 95 16.93 4.08 7.57
N MET A 96 16.64 2.77 7.57
CA MET A 96 16.71 1.94 6.36
C MET A 96 15.71 2.42 5.30
N VAL A 97 14.47 2.73 5.68
CA VAL A 97 13.46 3.28 4.77
C VAL A 97 13.92 4.60 4.15
N LEU A 98 14.44 5.52 4.96
CA LEU A 98 14.94 6.80 4.48
C LEU A 98 16.14 6.64 3.54
N ALA A 99 17.05 5.73 3.86
CA ALA A 99 18.26 5.47 3.06
C ALA A 99 17.92 4.82 1.71
N PHE A 100 17.02 3.84 1.69
CA PHE A 100 16.76 3.02 0.48
C PHE A 100 15.58 3.52 -0.34
N PHE A 101 14.55 4.09 0.29
CA PHE A 101 13.30 4.47 -0.36
C PHE A 101 12.93 5.95 -0.16
N GLY A 102 13.67 6.71 0.64
CA GLY A 102 13.37 8.10 0.96
C GLY A 102 13.19 8.98 -0.27
N ARG A 103 14.04 8.83 -1.29
CA ARG A 103 13.92 9.59 -2.55
C ARG A 103 12.58 9.34 -3.27
N GLU A 104 12.14 8.09 -3.31
CA GLU A 104 10.89 7.69 -3.94
C GLU A 104 9.70 8.19 -3.11
N PHE A 105 9.79 8.05 -1.80
CA PHE A 105 8.80 8.53 -0.85
C PHE A 105 8.59 10.05 -0.93
N PHE A 106 9.66 10.85 -0.82
CA PHE A 106 9.53 12.31 -0.86
C PHE A 106 9.09 12.83 -2.23
N ARG A 107 9.48 12.19 -3.32
CA ARG A 107 8.98 12.52 -4.67
C ARG A 107 7.48 12.31 -4.78
N ALA A 108 6.93 11.33 -4.11
CA ALA A 108 5.49 11.03 -4.15
C ALA A 108 4.63 12.16 -3.56
N PHE A 109 5.19 13.07 -2.73
CA PHE A 109 4.48 14.27 -2.26
C PHE A 109 4.10 15.24 -3.36
N SER A 110 4.73 15.15 -4.54
CA SER A 110 4.30 15.92 -5.71
C SER A 110 2.83 15.68 -6.08
N TYR A 111 2.26 14.55 -5.65
CA TYR A 111 0.85 14.25 -5.82
C TYR A 111 -0.06 15.31 -5.19
N PHE A 112 0.34 15.89 -4.06
CA PHE A 112 -0.43 16.95 -3.39
C PHE A 112 -0.37 18.31 -4.10
N ARG A 113 0.50 18.51 -5.08
CA ARG A 113 0.58 19.78 -5.83
C ARG A 113 -0.69 20.07 -6.63
N THR A 114 -1.43 19.05 -7.03
CA THR A 114 -2.68 19.18 -7.76
C THR A 114 -3.86 18.97 -6.82
N ARG A 115 -4.77 19.94 -6.74
CA ARG A 115 -6.00 19.91 -5.91
C ARG A 115 -5.72 19.52 -4.44
N PRO A 116 -4.80 20.22 -3.73
CA PRO A 116 -4.38 19.81 -2.38
C PRO A 116 -5.55 19.77 -1.40
N VAL A 117 -6.40 20.81 -1.41
CA VAL A 117 -7.56 20.91 -0.51
C VAL A 117 -8.51 19.73 -0.69
N LEU A 118 -8.83 19.36 -1.93
CA LEU A 118 -9.70 18.21 -2.20
C LEU A 118 -9.07 16.90 -1.68
N LYS A 119 -7.78 16.70 -1.91
CA LYS A 119 -7.09 15.48 -1.45
C LYS A 119 -7.05 15.37 0.06
N ILE A 120 -6.79 16.48 0.75
CA ILE A 120 -6.82 16.53 2.21
C ILE A 120 -8.24 16.29 2.71
N ALA A 121 -9.25 16.95 2.13
CA ALA A 121 -10.64 16.73 2.51
C ALA A 121 -11.07 15.26 2.31
N LEU A 122 -10.61 14.61 1.24
CA LEU A 122 -10.86 13.18 1.00
C LEU A 122 -10.20 12.29 2.05
N LEU A 123 -8.99 12.60 2.54
CA LEU A 123 -8.36 11.85 3.64
C LEU A 123 -9.21 11.91 4.92
N PHE A 124 -9.69 13.10 5.30
CA PHE A 124 -10.57 13.24 6.46
C PHE A 124 -11.94 12.55 6.27
N GLY A 125 -12.53 12.68 5.07
CA GLY A 125 -13.78 12.00 4.73
C GLY A 125 -13.64 10.47 4.78
N MET A 126 -12.56 9.93 4.27
CA MET A 126 -12.28 8.50 4.35
C MET A 126 -11.97 8.02 5.77
N TRP A 127 -11.25 8.82 6.57
CA TRP A 127 -11.04 8.53 7.98
C TRP A 127 -12.37 8.48 8.75
N PHE A 128 -13.25 9.46 8.54
CA PHE A 128 -14.56 9.50 9.17
C PHE A 128 -15.42 8.28 8.77
N LEU A 129 -15.44 7.94 7.46
CA LEU A 129 -16.14 6.76 6.96
C LEU A 129 -15.57 5.47 7.58
N LEU A 130 -14.25 5.34 7.64
CA LEU A 130 -13.59 4.18 8.26
C LEU A 130 -13.99 4.04 9.72
N THR A 131 -14.00 5.15 10.49
CA THR A 131 -14.40 5.16 11.90
C THR A 131 -15.84 4.67 12.08
N ILE A 132 -16.77 5.14 11.23
CA ILE A 132 -18.16 4.66 11.24
C ILE A 132 -18.23 3.16 10.95
N VAL A 133 -17.54 2.69 9.90
CA VAL A 133 -17.53 1.27 9.52
C VAL A 133 -17.00 0.41 10.66
N GLN A 134 -15.86 0.78 11.23
CA GLN A 134 -15.26 0.03 12.35
C GLN A 134 -16.16 0.02 13.59
N ALA A 135 -16.73 1.17 13.97
CA ALA A 135 -17.65 1.28 15.10
C ALA A 135 -18.89 0.42 14.88
N THR A 136 -19.52 0.53 13.70
CA THR A 136 -20.71 -0.25 13.34
C THR A 136 -20.46 -1.75 13.38
N LEU A 137 -19.37 -2.22 12.77
CA LEU A 137 -19.00 -3.64 12.78
C LEU A 137 -18.79 -4.16 14.21
N ARG A 138 -18.05 -3.43 15.03
CA ARG A 138 -17.75 -3.84 16.41
C ARG A 138 -19.00 -3.82 17.29
N ILE A 139 -19.83 -2.79 17.20
CA ILE A 139 -21.09 -2.69 17.95
C ILE A 139 -22.08 -3.77 17.51
N SER A 140 -22.16 -4.07 16.22
CA SER A 140 -23.06 -5.13 15.70
C SER A 140 -22.69 -6.51 16.19
N ILE A 141 -21.42 -6.78 16.49
CA ILE A 141 -20.93 -8.10 16.91
C ILE A 141 -20.84 -8.20 18.44
N TYR A 142 -20.37 -7.13 19.12
CA TYR A 142 -20.09 -7.15 20.56
C TYR A 142 -21.06 -6.31 21.41
N GLY A 143 -22.03 -5.61 20.80
CA GLY A 143 -22.90 -4.67 21.51
C GLY A 143 -22.18 -3.35 21.85
N THR A 144 -22.68 -2.69 22.89
CA THR A 144 -22.22 -1.32 23.24
C THR A 144 -20.83 -1.24 23.87
N ASN A 145 -20.25 -2.37 24.30
CA ASN A 145 -18.95 -2.45 24.96
C ASN A 145 -18.00 -3.42 24.21
N PRO A 146 -17.57 -3.06 22.98
CA PRO A 146 -16.66 -3.90 22.21
C PRO A 146 -15.27 -3.95 22.87
N PRO A 147 -14.61 -5.14 22.92
CA PRO A 147 -13.27 -5.26 23.49
C PRO A 147 -12.26 -4.41 22.72
N ILE A 148 -11.29 -3.83 23.43
CA ILE A 148 -10.17 -3.14 22.78
C ILE A 148 -9.26 -4.19 22.16
N ALA A 149 -8.81 -3.96 20.92
CA ALA A 149 -7.85 -4.84 20.26
C ALA A 149 -6.53 -4.88 21.04
N GLN A 150 -5.93 -6.06 21.19
CA GLN A 150 -4.75 -6.24 22.05
C GLN A 150 -3.56 -5.38 21.62
N ASN A 151 -3.31 -5.26 20.30
CA ASN A 151 -2.27 -4.38 19.80
C ASN A 151 -2.55 -2.90 20.17
N GLN A 152 -3.80 -2.45 20.09
CA GLN A 152 -4.18 -1.11 20.51
C GLN A 152 -3.95 -0.92 22.01
N GLN A 153 -4.31 -1.90 22.83
CA GLN A 153 -4.06 -1.86 24.28
C GLN A 153 -2.57 -1.76 24.60
N ALA A 154 -1.72 -2.52 23.90
CA ALA A 154 -0.27 -2.46 24.08
C ALA A 154 0.29 -1.05 23.75
N VAL A 155 -0.18 -0.43 22.66
CA VAL A 155 0.20 0.95 22.30
C VAL A 155 -0.27 1.93 23.37
N MET A 156 -1.50 1.82 23.88
CA MET A 156 -2.04 2.68 24.93
C MET A 156 -1.22 2.59 26.22
N ASN A 157 -0.84 1.37 26.62
CA ASN A 157 0.01 1.14 27.79
C ASN A 157 1.38 1.81 27.60
N ALA A 158 2.03 1.60 26.45
CA ALA A 158 3.34 2.20 26.15
C ALA A 158 3.30 3.74 26.11
N LEU A 159 2.20 4.33 25.63
CA LEU A 159 1.99 5.80 25.64
C LEU A 159 1.71 6.35 27.05
N SER A 160 1.35 5.49 28.00
CA SER A 160 1.14 5.87 29.40
C SER A 160 2.40 5.78 30.25
N GLU A 161 3.50 5.19 29.72
CA GLU A 161 4.74 4.89 30.45
C GLU A 161 5.81 5.97 30.27
N GLY A 162 5.85 6.97 31.14
CA GLY A 162 7.01 7.82 31.42
C GLY A 162 7.57 8.63 30.24
N ALA A 163 8.87 8.95 30.31
CA ALA A 163 9.52 9.87 29.37
C ALA A 163 9.63 9.37 27.92
N LEU A 164 9.60 8.06 27.69
CA LEU A 164 9.67 7.48 26.35
C LEU A 164 8.37 7.60 25.55
N SER A 165 7.24 7.90 26.22
CA SER A 165 5.92 8.01 25.57
C SER A 165 5.90 9.06 24.45
N ILE A 166 6.59 10.19 24.61
CA ILE A 166 6.65 11.25 23.58
C ILE A 166 7.42 10.76 22.35
N VAL A 167 8.57 10.10 22.54
CA VAL A 167 9.33 9.54 21.42
C VAL A 167 8.57 8.42 20.75
N PHE A 168 7.97 7.54 21.54
CA PHE A 168 7.16 6.43 21.03
C PHE A 168 5.93 6.92 20.26
N SER A 169 5.27 8.01 20.73
CA SER A 169 4.13 8.61 20.02
C SER A 169 4.50 9.11 18.62
N PHE A 170 5.70 9.66 18.43
CA PHE A 170 6.19 10.01 17.10
C PHE A 170 6.30 8.78 16.19
N PHE A 171 6.86 7.68 16.70
CA PHE A 171 6.95 6.45 15.92
C PHE A 171 5.56 5.91 15.58
N VAL A 172 4.67 5.77 16.54
CA VAL A 172 3.31 5.28 16.30
C VAL A 172 2.54 6.14 15.31
N ALA A 173 2.65 7.48 15.43
CA ALA A 173 1.89 8.40 14.58
C ALA A 173 2.46 8.53 13.16
N ILE A 174 3.79 8.53 13.00
CA ILE A 174 4.48 8.97 11.78
C ILE A 174 5.46 7.92 11.26
N GLY A 175 6.37 7.42 12.11
CA GLY A 175 7.49 6.58 11.72
C GLY A 175 7.07 5.18 11.31
N VAL A 176 6.34 4.48 12.17
CA VAL A 176 5.84 3.11 11.90
C VAL A 176 4.93 3.10 10.68
N PRO A 177 3.95 4.02 10.51
CA PRO A 177 3.21 4.14 9.26
C PRO A 177 4.10 4.24 8.01
N MET A 178 5.24 4.95 8.07
CA MET A 178 6.14 5.05 6.93
C MET A 178 6.82 3.72 6.62
N ILE A 179 7.30 3.03 7.65
CA ILE A 179 7.94 1.72 7.53
C ILE A 179 6.96 0.70 6.93
N GLU A 180 5.75 0.64 7.46
CA GLU A 180 4.71 -0.29 7.04
C GLU A 180 4.21 -0.01 5.62
N GLU A 181 3.97 1.25 5.26
CA GLU A 181 3.55 1.59 3.91
C GLU A 181 4.62 1.26 2.87
N ILE A 182 5.91 1.42 3.19
CA ILE A 182 6.99 0.98 2.31
C ILE A 182 6.95 -0.54 2.13
N PHE A 183 6.77 -1.31 3.19
CA PHE A 183 6.73 -2.77 3.08
C PHE A 183 5.45 -3.26 2.37
N TYR A 184 4.29 -2.94 2.93
CA TYR A 184 3.02 -3.50 2.46
C TYR A 184 2.55 -2.90 1.13
N ARG A 185 2.75 -1.59 0.89
CA ARG A 185 2.22 -0.92 -0.29
C ARG A 185 3.28 -0.75 -1.37
N HIS A 186 4.43 -0.15 -1.05
CA HIS A 186 5.43 0.10 -2.07
C HIS A 186 6.10 -1.19 -2.56
N ILE A 187 6.52 -2.08 -1.66
CA ILE A 187 7.18 -3.34 -2.03
C ILE A 187 6.15 -4.38 -2.46
N LEU A 188 5.26 -4.82 -1.57
CA LEU A 188 4.35 -5.92 -1.88
C LEU A 188 3.41 -5.58 -3.04
N ILE A 189 2.68 -4.46 -2.99
CA ILE A 189 1.78 -4.11 -4.08
C ILE A 189 2.55 -3.47 -5.25
N GLY A 190 3.39 -2.47 -4.95
CA GLY A 190 4.07 -1.66 -5.98
C GLY A 190 5.02 -2.47 -6.85
N LYS A 191 5.91 -3.25 -6.24
CA LYS A 191 6.94 -3.99 -6.97
C LYS A 191 6.48 -5.38 -7.40
N LEU A 192 5.76 -6.14 -6.55
CA LEU A 192 5.36 -7.51 -6.90
C LEU A 192 4.21 -7.57 -7.91
N SER A 193 3.45 -6.49 -8.10
CA SER A 193 2.45 -6.44 -9.18
C SER A 193 3.06 -6.45 -10.61
N ALA A 194 4.38 -6.40 -10.74
CA ALA A 194 5.08 -6.71 -12.00
C ALA A 194 4.99 -8.19 -12.38
N PHE A 195 4.77 -9.09 -11.40
CA PHE A 195 4.79 -10.54 -11.59
C PHE A 195 3.40 -11.18 -11.43
N ALA A 196 2.49 -10.55 -10.69
CA ALA A 196 1.14 -11.05 -10.43
C ALA A 196 0.09 -9.95 -10.63
N PRO A 197 -1.19 -10.30 -10.83
CA PRO A 197 -2.27 -9.31 -10.92
C PRO A 197 -2.31 -8.40 -9.69
N THR A 198 -2.48 -7.10 -9.91
CA THR A 198 -2.48 -6.10 -8.81
C THR A 198 -3.53 -6.43 -7.73
N TRP A 199 -4.72 -6.91 -8.11
CA TRP A 199 -5.76 -7.28 -7.15
C TRP A 199 -5.29 -8.40 -6.21
N LEU A 200 -4.56 -9.40 -6.71
CA LEU A 200 -4.08 -10.53 -5.91
C LEU A 200 -3.02 -10.07 -4.89
N VAL A 201 -1.99 -9.35 -5.35
CA VAL A 201 -0.96 -8.84 -4.44
C VAL A 201 -1.51 -7.81 -3.45
N ALA A 202 -2.50 -7.02 -3.85
CA ALA A 202 -3.20 -6.08 -2.98
C ALA A 202 -4.01 -6.80 -1.89
N SER A 203 -4.73 -7.88 -2.23
CA SER A 203 -5.45 -8.69 -1.26
C SER A 203 -4.50 -9.38 -0.27
N ILE A 204 -3.40 -9.96 -0.76
CA ILE A 204 -2.37 -10.56 0.09
C ILE A 204 -1.78 -9.52 1.05
N SER A 205 -1.41 -8.34 0.54
CA SER A 205 -0.88 -7.25 1.35
C SER A 205 -1.87 -6.79 2.43
N ALA A 206 -3.16 -6.68 2.09
CA ALA A 206 -4.18 -6.28 3.05
C ALA A 206 -4.37 -7.32 4.15
N ILE A 207 -4.40 -8.60 3.81
CA ILE A 207 -4.54 -9.70 4.77
C ILE A 207 -3.31 -9.76 5.68
N LEU A 208 -2.10 -9.70 5.12
CA LEU A 208 -0.86 -9.72 5.90
C LEU A 208 -0.77 -8.54 6.88
N PHE A 209 -1.12 -7.33 6.42
CA PHE A 209 -1.14 -6.16 7.29
C PHE A 209 -2.12 -6.34 8.45
N ALA A 210 -3.36 -6.77 8.20
CA ALA A 210 -4.33 -6.99 9.24
C ALA A 210 -3.87 -8.11 10.21
N TYR A 211 -3.36 -9.22 9.68
CA TYR A 211 -2.86 -10.35 10.46
C TYR A 211 -1.77 -9.94 11.45
N MET A 212 -0.84 -9.08 11.03
CA MET A 212 0.25 -8.61 11.88
C MET A 212 -0.19 -7.81 13.11
N HIS A 213 -1.39 -7.27 13.08
CA HIS A 213 -1.96 -6.48 14.18
C HIS A 213 -2.94 -7.31 15.03
N CYS A 214 -3.14 -8.60 14.70
CA CYS A 214 -4.11 -9.45 15.36
C CYS A 214 -3.40 -10.46 16.27
N TYR A 215 -3.68 -10.39 17.56
CA TYR A 215 -3.32 -11.43 18.55
C TYR A 215 -4.43 -12.46 18.71
N GLN A 216 -5.66 -12.06 18.40
CA GLN A 216 -6.86 -12.92 18.43
C GLN A 216 -7.75 -12.58 17.22
N TRP A 217 -8.65 -13.50 16.84
CA TRP A 217 -9.47 -13.31 15.63
C TRP A 217 -10.36 -12.07 15.67
N GLN A 218 -10.77 -11.63 16.88
CA GLN A 218 -11.59 -10.45 17.10
C GLN A 218 -10.90 -9.16 16.64
N ASP A 219 -9.57 -9.13 16.68
CA ASP A 219 -8.79 -7.97 16.27
C ASP A 219 -8.93 -7.69 14.78
N LEU A 220 -9.30 -8.70 13.96
CA LEU A 220 -9.57 -8.51 12.54
C LEU A 220 -10.65 -7.46 12.27
N LEU A 221 -11.65 -7.32 13.17
CA LEU A 221 -12.69 -6.31 13.02
C LEU A 221 -12.16 -4.87 13.14
N ALA A 222 -11.07 -4.69 13.86
CA ALA A 222 -10.40 -3.41 13.99
C ALA A 222 -9.42 -3.16 12.82
N TYR A 223 -8.63 -4.18 12.42
CA TYR A 223 -7.50 -3.97 11.52
C TYR A 223 -7.78 -4.29 10.05
N LEU A 224 -8.71 -5.18 9.72
CA LEU A 224 -9.03 -5.47 8.33
C LEU A 224 -9.66 -4.28 7.58
N PRO A 225 -10.62 -3.51 8.17
CA PRO A 225 -11.18 -2.34 7.48
C PRO A 225 -10.13 -1.27 7.16
N ILE A 226 -9.24 -0.94 8.10
CA ILE A 226 -8.17 0.04 7.84
C ILE A 226 -7.16 -0.49 6.81
N SER A 227 -6.82 -1.76 6.86
CA SER A 227 -5.91 -2.37 5.88
C SER A 227 -6.48 -2.33 4.47
N ILE A 228 -7.78 -2.61 4.31
CA ILE A 228 -8.49 -2.47 3.02
C ILE A 228 -8.49 -1.00 2.58
N ALA A 229 -8.82 -0.07 3.48
CA ALA A 229 -8.84 1.37 3.16
C ALA A 229 -7.47 1.86 2.65
N LEU A 230 -6.39 1.56 3.38
CA LEU A 230 -5.01 1.90 2.98
C LEU A 230 -4.64 1.30 1.63
N THR A 231 -4.98 0.03 1.41
CA THR A 231 -4.73 -0.67 0.14
C THR A 231 -5.48 -0.01 -1.02
N LEU A 232 -6.77 0.32 -0.83
CA LEU A 232 -7.58 1.01 -1.83
C LEU A 232 -7.06 2.42 -2.13
N ILE A 233 -6.70 3.18 -1.09
CA ILE A 233 -6.09 4.51 -1.26
C ILE A 233 -4.83 4.41 -2.09
N TYR A 234 -3.92 3.48 -1.76
CA TYR A 234 -2.70 3.28 -2.52
C TYR A 234 -2.96 2.94 -3.98
N VAL A 235 -3.81 1.94 -4.25
CA VAL A 235 -4.09 1.50 -5.63
C VAL A 235 -4.82 2.60 -6.42
N LYS A 236 -5.83 3.25 -5.83
CA LYS A 236 -6.65 4.26 -6.51
C LYS A 236 -5.94 5.59 -6.73
N SER A 237 -4.95 5.93 -5.90
CA SER A 237 -4.10 7.11 -6.11
C SER A 237 -3.00 6.90 -7.17
N GLY A 238 -3.04 5.79 -7.93
CA GLY A 238 -1.99 5.45 -8.88
C GLY A 238 -0.73 4.90 -8.22
N LYS A 239 -0.89 4.19 -7.11
CA LYS A 239 0.19 3.64 -6.28
C LYS A 239 1.05 4.72 -5.62
N ASN A 240 0.41 5.81 -5.18
CA ASN A 240 1.11 6.91 -4.51
C ASN A 240 1.33 6.61 -3.03
N ILE A 241 2.60 6.38 -2.67
CA ILE A 241 2.99 6.00 -1.31
C ILE A 241 2.80 7.14 -0.29
N ALA A 242 3.01 8.40 -0.69
CA ALA A 242 2.84 9.54 0.21
C ALA A 242 1.37 9.77 0.58
N TYR A 243 0.44 9.49 -0.36
CA TYR A 243 -0.99 9.64 -0.09
C TYR A 243 -1.53 8.54 0.84
N SER A 244 -1.10 7.29 0.63
CA SER A 244 -1.41 6.18 1.53
C SER A 244 -0.81 6.39 2.92
N TRP A 245 0.46 6.78 3.00
CA TRP A 245 1.11 7.14 4.25
C TRP A 245 0.40 8.28 4.99
N ALA A 246 -0.01 9.34 4.26
CA ALA A 246 -0.68 10.47 4.88
C ALA A 246 -2.02 10.06 5.54
N PHE A 247 -2.76 9.13 4.94
CA PHE A 247 -3.97 8.57 5.54
C PHE A 247 -3.64 7.73 6.78
N HIS A 248 -2.63 6.88 6.70
CA HIS A 248 -2.20 6.04 7.81
C HIS A 248 -1.72 6.88 8.99
N ALA A 249 -0.83 7.84 8.72
CA ALA A 249 -0.33 8.78 9.72
C ALA A 249 -1.45 9.64 10.33
N LEU A 250 -2.44 10.09 9.53
CA LEU A 250 -3.61 10.80 10.03
C LEU A 250 -4.39 9.94 11.03
N ASN A 251 -4.71 8.69 10.66
CA ASN A 251 -5.44 7.77 11.53
C ASN A 251 -4.72 7.55 12.86
N ASN A 252 -3.42 7.27 12.81
CA ASN A 252 -2.63 7.00 14.00
C ASN A 252 -2.40 8.27 14.84
N SER A 253 -2.21 9.43 14.21
CA SER A 253 -2.06 10.71 14.92
C SER A 253 -3.33 11.09 15.69
N ILE A 254 -4.51 10.86 15.10
CA ILE A 254 -5.79 11.11 15.78
C ILE A 254 -5.93 10.15 16.97
N MET A 255 -5.59 8.89 16.81
CA MET A 255 -5.62 7.89 17.89
C MET A 255 -4.67 8.29 19.04
N VAL A 256 -3.41 8.63 18.74
CA VAL A 256 -2.43 9.09 19.73
C VAL A 256 -2.91 10.37 20.43
N GLY A 257 -3.41 11.35 19.67
CA GLY A 257 -3.95 12.60 20.23
C GLY A 257 -5.14 12.38 21.15
N LEU A 258 -6.03 11.44 20.79
CA LEU A 258 -7.18 11.08 21.63
C LEU A 258 -6.75 10.41 22.94
N ILE A 259 -5.73 9.51 22.89
CA ILE A 259 -5.19 8.88 24.09
C ILE A 259 -4.63 9.95 25.05
N PHE A 260 -3.81 10.87 24.59
CA PHE A 260 -3.27 11.94 25.43
C PHE A 260 -4.38 12.88 25.97
N LEU A 261 -5.40 13.17 25.16
CA LEU A 261 -6.55 13.95 25.61
C LEU A 261 -7.30 13.26 26.76
N LEU A 262 -7.60 11.97 26.61
CA LEU A 262 -8.29 11.17 27.64
C LEU A 262 -7.46 11.11 28.92
N GLN A 263 -6.16 10.88 28.84
CA GLN A 263 -5.25 10.89 29.97
C GLN A 263 -5.23 12.26 30.68
N SER A 264 -5.23 13.36 29.92
CA SER A 264 -5.21 14.72 30.49
C SER A 264 -6.45 15.07 31.33
N ILE A 265 -7.57 14.39 31.07
CA ILE A 265 -8.83 14.56 31.83
C ILE A 265 -9.07 13.44 32.83
N GLY A 266 -8.02 12.63 33.12
CA GLY A 266 -8.07 11.59 34.16
C GLY A 266 -8.80 10.31 33.75
N ILE A 267 -9.11 10.13 32.46
CA ILE A 267 -9.65 8.88 31.93
C ILE A 267 -8.46 8.04 31.45
N THR A 268 -8.10 7.05 32.23
CA THR A 268 -7.15 6.02 31.82
C THR A 268 -7.89 5.02 30.93
N PRO A 269 -7.45 4.86 29.67
CA PRO A 269 -8.08 3.94 28.74
C PRO A 269 -7.87 2.48 29.10
#